data_4168bea283315e8782ea819358e2cab4
#
_entry.id   4168bea283315e8782ea819358e2cab4
#
_cell.length_a   1.000
_cell.length_b   1.000
_cell.length_c   1.000
_cell.angle_alpha   90.00
_cell.angle_beta   90.00
_cell.angle_gamma   90.00
#
_symmetry.space_group_name_H-M   'P 1'
#
loop_
_entity.id
_entity.type
_entity.pdbx_description
1 polymer ?
#
loop_
_entity_poly.entity_id
_entity_poly.type
_entity_poly.pdbx_seq_one_letter_code
_entity_poly.pdbx_strand_id
1 'polypeptide(L)'
;MTQAMTQTFGANDAGCFQCHGDKRGPFAFEHAPVRFEGCGACHEPHGSANPKMLTQHEVRLVCLTCHAGFAGANLPNANTGGVSGVVPPAFHDLRSPRYQNCTICHQKIHGSHVDRNLLR
;
A
#
# COMPACT_ATOMS: atom_id res chain seq x y z
N MET A 1 8.86 -16.09 15.19
CA MET A 1 8.81 -15.26 13.96
C MET A 1 7.59 -15.57 13.11
N THR A 2 7.38 -16.83 12.75
CA THR A 2 6.24 -17.21 11.92
C THR A 2 4.90 -16.90 12.58
N GLN A 3 4.76 -17.16 13.86
CA GLN A 3 3.52 -16.86 14.57
C GLN A 3 3.21 -15.38 14.64
N ALA A 4 4.22 -14.56 14.91
CA ALA A 4 4.04 -13.12 14.96
C ALA A 4 3.60 -12.57 13.60
N MET A 5 4.18 -13.09 12.52
CA MET A 5 3.80 -12.70 11.16
C MET A 5 2.37 -13.10 10.83
N THR A 6 1.97 -14.30 11.26
CA THR A 6 0.60 -14.78 11.02
C THR A 6 -0.42 -13.91 11.76
N GLN A 7 -0.09 -13.49 12.96
CA GLN A 7 -1.00 -12.68 13.78
C GLN A 7 -1.24 -11.28 13.24
N THR A 8 -0.35 -10.80 12.37
CA THR A 8 -0.49 -9.45 11.82
C THR A 8 -1.40 -9.37 10.60
N PHE A 9 -1.77 -10.51 10.02
CA PHE A 9 -2.71 -10.51 8.91
C PHE A 9 -4.15 -10.44 9.43
N GLY A 10 -5.02 -9.81 8.65
CA GLY A 10 -6.44 -9.72 8.98
C GLY A 10 -7.11 -11.09 9.02
N ALA A 11 -8.20 -11.16 9.77
CA ALA A 11 -8.92 -12.42 9.99
C ALA A 11 -9.39 -13.07 8.69
N ASN A 12 -9.72 -12.25 7.68
CA ASN A 12 -10.24 -12.75 6.40
C ASN A 12 -9.16 -12.98 5.35
N ASP A 13 -7.91 -12.63 5.65
CA ASP A 13 -6.83 -12.71 4.68
C ASP A 13 -6.43 -14.16 4.38
N ALA A 14 -6.64 -15.05 5.32
CA ALA A 14 -6.35 -16.48 5.12
C ALA A 14 -7.08 -17.05 3.91
N GLY A 15 -8.34 -16.64 3.71
CA GLY A 15 -9.12 -17.05 2.55
C GLY A 15 -8.56 -16.50 1.25
N CYS A 16 -8.10 -15.26 1.27
CA CYS A 16 -7.49 -14.62 0.10
C CYS A 16 -6.21 -15.34 -0.31
N PHE A 17 -5.41 -15.75 0.67
CA PHE A 17 -4.12 -16.39 0.41
C PHE A 17 -4.24 -17.81 -0.15
N GLN A 18 -5.41 -18.43 -0.12
CA GLN A 18 -5.61 -19.71 -0.77
C GLN A 18 -5.41 -19.62 -2.27
N CYS A 19 -5.77 -18.47 -2.86
CA CYS A 19 -5.58 -18.23 -4.29
C CYS A 19 -4.47 -17.23 -4.57
N HIS A 20 -4.25 -16.30 -3.67
CA HIS A 20 -3.26 -15.23 -3.82
C HIS A 20 -2.08 -15.38 -2.85
N GLY A 21 -1.55 -16.60 -2.76
CA GLY A 21 -0.43 -16.90 -1.86
C GLY A 21 0.83 -16.10 -2.15
N ASP A 22 0.99 -15.68 -3.40
CA ASP A 22 2.12 -14.85 -3.81
C ASP A 22 2.11 -13.45 -3.18
N LYS A 23 0.97 -13.01 -2.63
CA LYS A 23 0.85 -11.70 -1.97
C LYS A 23 1.13 -11.76 -0.48
N ARG A 24 1.27 -12.95 0.07
CA ARG A 24 1.46 -13.13 1.51
C ARG A 24 2.87 -12.77 1.97
N GLY A 25 3.84 -13.07 1.17
CA GLY A 25 5.24 -12.96 1.57
C GLY A 25 5.70 -14.19 2.34
N PRO A 26 6.71 -14.08 3.24
CA PRO A 26 7.34 -12.81 3.64
C PRO A 26 8.19 -12.19 2.53
N PHE A 27 8.24 -10.89 2.51
CA PHE A 27 9.07 -10.12 1.58
C PHE A 27 10.20 -9.45 2.34
N ALA A 28 11.35 -9.25 1.67
CA ALA A 28 12.45 -8.52 2.27
C ALA A 28 12.06 -7.07 2.59
N PHE A 29 11.28 -6.46 1.71
CA PHE A 29 10.72 -5.13 1.90
C PHE A 29 9.21 -5.21 1.80
N GLU A 30 8.55 -5.09 2.93
CA GLU A 30 7.11 -5.22 3.00
C GLU A 30 6.42 -3.88 2.90
N HIS A 31 5.20 -3.88 2.33
CA HIS A 31 4.32 -2.73 2.40
C HIS A 31 3.44 -2.92 3.64
N ALA A 32 3.69 -2.11 4.66
CA ALA A 32 3.13 -2.31 5.99
C ALA A 32 1.60 -2.50 6.03
N PRO A 33 0.79 -1.74 5.28
CA PRO A 33 -0.66 -1.92 5.33
C PRO A 33 -1.13 -3.32 4.97
N VAL A 34 -0.40 -4.01 4.08
CA VAL A 34 -0.76 -5.38 3.69
C VAL A 34 -0.76 -6.30 4.90
N ARG A 35 0.21 -6.11 5.79
CA ARG A 35 0.35 -6.95 6.98
C ARG A 35 -0.52 -6.47 8.14
N PHE A 36 -0.51 -5.17 8.42
CA PHE A 36 -1.12 -4.64 9.65
C PHE A 36 -2.60 -4.30 9.49
N GLU A 37 -3.03 -3.93 8.29
CA GLU A 37 -4.43 -3.59 8.05
C GLU A 37 -5.15 -4.64 7.21
N GLY A 38 -4.40 -5.47 6.48
CA GLY A 38 -4.93 -6.54 5.68
C GLY A 38 -5.35 -6.12 4.28
N CYS A 39 -5.85 -7.10 3.54
CA CYS A 39 -6.26 -6.90 2.15
C CYS A 39 -7.38 -5.87 2.02
N GLY A 40 -8.25 -5.80 3.00
CA GLY A 40 -9.40 -4.87 3.01
C GLY A 40 -9.03 -3.39 3.09
N ALA A 41 -7.77 -3.07 3.40
CA ALA A 41 -7.32 -1.67 3.37
C ALA A 41 -7.39 -1.08 1.95
N CYS A 42 -7.25 -1.91 0.93
CA CYS A 42 -7.23 -1.49 -0.47
C CYS A 42 -8.27 -2.20 -1.32
N HIS A 43 -8.66 -3.40 -0.95
CA HIS A 43 -9.57 -4.23 -1.74
C HIS A 43 -10.89 -4.46 -1.00
N GLU A 44 -11.97 -4.51 -1.77
CA GLU A 44 -13.30 -4.84 -1.25
C GLU A 44 -13.55 -6.32 -1.46
N PRO A 45 -13.49 -7.14 -0.40
CA PRO A 45 -13.54 -8.60 -0.55
C PRO A 45 -14.89 -9.12 -1.06
N HIS A 46 -15.94 -8.36 -0.89
CA HIS A 46 -17.27 -8.75 -1.36
C HIS A 46 -17.55 -8.32 -2.79
N GLY A 47 -16.56 -7.71 -3.43
CA GLY A 47 -16.66 -7.23 -4.80
C GLY A 47 -16.82 -5.73 -4.87
N SER A 48 -16.39 -5.17 -5.98
CA SER A 48 -16.42 -3.75 -6.23
C SER A 48 -16.62 -3.51 -7.71
N ALA A 49 -17.24 -2.39 -8.06
CA ALA A 49 -17.34 -1.95 -9.45
C ALA A 49 -15.98 -1.47 -9.99
N ASN A 50 -15.01 -1.28 -9.12
CA ASN A 50 -13.70 -0.77 -9.49
C ASN A 50 -12.78 -1.90 -9.98
N PRO A 51 -11.77 -1.57 -10.82
CA PRO A 51 -10.83 -2.59 -11.26
C PRO A 51 -10.13 -3.26 -10.07
N LYS A 52 -9.88 -4.56 -10.19
CA LYS A 52 -9.16 -5.36 -9.17
C LYS A 52 -9.81 -5.30 -7.79
N MET A 53 -11.10 -5.06 -7.75
CA MET A 53 -11.87 -4.93 -6.51
C MET A 53 -11.31 -3.87 -5.57
N LEU A 54 -10.78 -2.79 -6.11
CA LEU A 54 -10.25 -1.71 -5.30
C LEU A 54 -11.38 -0.93 -4.63
N THR A 55 -11.08 -0.31 -3.48
CA THR A 55 -12.03 0.50 -2.75
C THR A 55 -12.33 1.84 -3.42
N GLN A 56 -11.46 2.26 -4.35
CA GLN A 56 -11.59 3.51 -5.10
C GLN A 56 -11.54 3.23 -6.60
N HIS A 57 -12.11 4.12 -7.39
CA HIS A 57 -12.16 3.94 -8.85
C HIS A 57 -10.82 4.20 -9.54
N GLU A 58 -9.89 4.88 -8.88
CA GLU A 58 -8.54 5.10 -9.38
C GLU A 58 -7.52 4.64 -8.36
N VAL A 59 -6.45 3.99 -8.83
CA VAL A 59 -5.39 3.49 -7.97
C VAL A 59 -4.80 4.61 -7.11
N ARG A 60 -4.55 5.77 -7.71
CA ARG A 60 -3.95 6.89 -6.97
C ARG A 60 -4.77 7.31 -5.76
N LEU A 61 -6.09 7.20 -5.84
CA LEU A 61 -6.97 7.58 -4.74
C LEU A 61 -6.83 6.61 -3.56
N VAL A 62 -6.60 5.34 -3.84
CA VAL A 62 -6.28 4.36 -2.79
C VAL A 62 -4.96 4.73 -2.12
N CYS A 63 -3.94 5.02 -2.91
CA CYS A 63 -2.62 5.38 -2.38
C CYS A 63 -2.67 6.67 -1.55
N LEU A 64 -3.39 7.67 -2.04
CA LEU A 64 -3.47 8.97 -1.38
C LEU A 64 -4.23 8.96 -0.06
N THR A 65 -4.96 7.90 0.27
CA THR A 65 -5.56 7.78 1.59
C THR A 65 -4.51 7.76 2.70
N CYS A 66 -3.30 7.31 2.39
CA CYS A 66 -2.19 7.25 3.33
C CYS A 66 -0.99 8.10 2.88
N HIS A 67 -0.73 8.18 1.58
CA HIS A 67 0.41 8.91 1.02
C HIS A 67 -0.04 10.29 0.52
N ALA A 68 -0.05 11.27 1.40
CA ALA A 68 -0.57 12.60 1.05
C ALA A 68 0.49 13.71 1.05
N GLY A 69 1.67 13.46 1.64
CA GLY A 69 2.71 14.46 1.76
C GLY A 69 3.96 14.11 0.98
N PHE A 70 4.84 15.08 0.81
CA PHE A 70 6.17 14.83 0.24
C PHE A 70 7.21 15.70 0.94
N ALA A 71 8.46 15.25 0.90
CA ALA A 71 9.57 15.96 1.55
C ALA A 71 9.78 17.32 0.90
N GLY A 72 10.03 18.33 1.74
CA GLY A 72 10.29 19.67 1.25
C GLY A 72 9.07 20.57 1.08
N ALA A 73 7.87 20.05 1.25
CA ALA A 73 6.68 20.87 1.20
C ALA A 73 6.57 21.74 2.47
N ASN A 74 6.24 23.00 2.29
CA ASN A 74 6.08 23.96 3.39
C ASN A 74 4.64 23.98 3.92
N LEU A 75 4.04 22.81 4.01
CA LEU A 75 2.67 22.68 4.51
C LEU A 75 2.69 21.93 5.83
N PRO A 76 1.78 22.24 6.75
CA PRO A 76 1.65 21.46 7.97
C PRO A 76 1.47 19.98 7.62
N ASN A 77 2.24 19.14 8.27
CA ASN A 77 2.22 17.69 8.09
C ASN A 77 2.64 17.18 6.70
N ALA A 78 3.18 18.06 5.85
CA ALA A 78 3.59 17.65 4.51
C ALA A 78 4.70 16.59 4.52
N ASN A 79 5.54 16.62 5.56
CA ASN A 79 6.66 15.70 5.70
C ASN A 79 6.31 14.45 6.51
N THR A 80 5.07 14.30 6.93
CA THR A 80 4.68 13.18 7.78
C THR A 80 3.90 12.12 7.04
N GLY A 81 3.70 12.29 5.75
CA GLY A 81 2.84 11.40 4.99
C GLY A 81 1.37 11.66 5.27
N GLY A 82 0.53 10.70 4.94
CA GLY A 82 -0.91 10.86 5.03
C GLY A 82 -1.50 10.49 6.37
N VAL A 83 -0.80 9.73 7.20
CA VAL A 83 -1.35 9.17 8.44
C VAL A 83 -0.42 9.49 9.60
N SER A 84 -0.70 10.57 10.30
CA SER A 84 -0.12 10.91 11.62
C SER A 84 1.38 10.66 11.76
N GLY A 85 2.16 10.93 10.72
CA GLY A 85 3.60 10.74 10.75
C GLY A 85 4.09 9.31 10.66
N VAL A 86 3.19 8.35 10.49
CA VAL A 86 3.55 6.94 10.39
C VAL A 86 4.08 6.61 9.00
N VAL A 87 3.53 7.25 7.97
CA VAL A 87 3.91 7.00 6.58
C VAL A 87 5.05 7.96 6.22
N PRO A 88 6.19 7.46 5.70
CA PRO A 88 7.27 8.34 5.28
C PRO A 88 6.82 9.32 4.19
N PRO A 89 7.35 10.54 4.17
CA PRO A 89 7.02 11.49 3.11
C PRO A 89 7.58 11.02 1.77
N ALA A 90 6.86 11.35 0.69
CA ALA A 90 7.33 11.04 -0.66
C ALA A 90 8.47 11.97 -1.06
N PHE A 91 9.33 11.48 -1.96
CA PHE A 91 10.41 12.28 -2.53
C PHE A 91 9.99 13.05 -3.78
N HIS A 92 8.78 12.82 -4.27
CA HIS A 92 8.22 13.53 -5.41
C HIS A 92 6.81 14.03 -5.06
N ASP A 93 6.35 15.00 -5.80
CA ASP A 93 5.04 15.60 -5.56
C ASP A 93 3.93 14.64 -6.01
N LEU A 94 3.23 14.09 -5.04
CA LEU A 94 2.15 13.13 -5.30
C LEU A 94 0.94 13.77 -5.99
N ARG A 95 0.88 15.10 -6.03
CA ARG A 95 -0.20 15.83 -6.69
C ARG A 95 0.08 16.11 -8.15
N SER A 96 1.32 15.92 -8.58
CA SER A 96 1.72 16.18 -9.96
C SER A 96 1.06 15.18 -10.91
N PRO A 97 0.54 15.63 -12.06
CA PRO A 97 0.00 14.72 -13.08
C PRO A 97 0.99 13.67 -13.56
N ARG A 98 2.28 13.94 -13.42
CA ARG A 98 3.35 13.03 -13.79
C ARG A 98 3.32 11.72 -12.97
N TYR A 99 2.80 11.79 -11.76
CA TYR A 99 2.83 10.68 -10.81
C TYR A 99 1.43 10.16 -10.46
N GLN A 100 0.49 10.26 -11.41
CA GLN A 100 -0.88 9.81 -11.17
C GLN A 100 -1.03 8.29 -11.15
N ASN A 101 -0.23 7.58 -11.93
CA ASN A 101 -0.34 6.14 -12.06
C ASN A 101 0.72 5.46 -11.19
N CYS A 102 0.48 5.40 -9.90
CA CYS A 102 1.43 4.95 -8.90
C CYS A 102 2.00 3.57 -9.20
N THR A 103 1.15 2.63 -9.60
CA THR A 103 1.56 1.24 -9.80
C THR A 103 2.25 0.97 -11.14
N ILE A 104 2.35 1.96 -12.02
CA ILE A 104 3.19 1.83 -13.20
C ILE A 104 4.67 1.79 -12.79
N CYS A 105 5.03 2.55 -11.77
CA CYS A 105 6.39 2.55 -11.24
C CYS A 105 6.51 1.66 -10.00
N HIS A 106 5.60 1.82 -9.02
CA HIS A 106 5.60 1.00 -7.82
C HIS A 106 4.88 -0.32 -8.10
N GLN A 107 5.57 -1.21 -8.82
CA GLN A 107 4.96 -2.43 -9.36
C GLN A 107 4.76 -3.52 -8.31
N LYS A 108 5.55 -3.51 -7.26
CA LYS A 108 5.52 -4.55 -6.22
C LYS A 108 4.89 -4.02 -4.94
N ILE A 109 3.70 -3.45 -5.09
CA ILE A 109 3.04 -2.75 -3.99
C ILE A 109 2.70 -3.66 -2.80
N HIS A 110 2.57 -4.96 -3.01
CA HIS A 110 2.31 -5.91 -1.93
C HIS A 110 3.56 -6.28 -1.14
N GLY A 111 4.73 -6.05 -1.72
CA GLY A 111 6.02 -6.36 -1.12
C GLY A 111 7.06 -6.69 -2.17
N SER A 112 8.31 -6.43 -1.86
CA SER A 112 9.43 -6.68 -2.78
C SER A 112 10.56 -7.41 -2.07
N HIS A 113 11.27 -8.24 -2.82
CA HIS A 113 12.46 -8.91 -2.31
C HIS A 113 13.75 -8.12 -2.56
N VAL A 114 13.69 -7.08 -3.39
CA VAL A 114 14.90 -6.40 -3.86
C VAL A 114 14.88 -4.88 -3.74
N ASP A 115 13.71 -4.26 -3.53
CA ASP A 115 13.59 -2.81 -3.55
C ASP A 115 12.70 -2.30 -2.43
N ARG A 116 13.26 -1.44 -1.58
CA ARG A 116 12.52 -0.86 -0.46
C ARG A 116 11.40 0.09 -0.91
N ASN A 117 11.50 0.63 -2.12
CA ASN A 117 10.50 1.53 -2.68
C ASN A 117 9.44 0.79 -3.50
N LEU A 118 9.50 -0.54 -3.53
CA LEU A 118 8.52 -1.40 -4.19
C LEU A 118 8.40 -1.15 -5.70
N LEU A 119 9.47 -0.68 -6.32
CA LEU A 119 9.48 -0.40 -7.76
C LEU A 119 9.63 -1.68 -8.58
N ARG A 120 10.27 -2.70 -8.00
CA ARG A 120 10.51 -3.97 -8.68
C ARG A 120 10.66 -5.14 -7.72
#